data_0e447fbe27fdf3183a2088ceeaae3a8b
#
_entry.id   0e447fbe27fdf3183a2088ceeaae3a8b
#
_cell.length_a   1.000
_cell.length_b   1.000
_cell.length_c   1.000
_cell.angle_alpha   90.00
_cell.angle_beta   90.00
_cell.angle_gamma   90.00
#
_symmetry.space_group_name_H-M   'P 1'
#
loop_
_entity.id
_entity.type
_entity.pdbx_description
1 polymer ?
#
loop_
_entity_poly.entity_id
_entity_poly.type
_entity_poly.pdbx_seq_one_letter_code
_entity_poly.pdbx_strand_id
1 'polypeptide(L)'
;MKPELHERKWELDSPCYVIRLAHGYWKATGDASVFDARWTEAMRLVLKTLRDQQRREGPGAYRFQRVTEDALDTQLKNGYGHPAKPVGLIASSFRPSDDATTFPFLIPSNFFAVSSLRKAAEILRTVNRDETLASACETLADEVEQALKKHAVCDHPQFGKIYAFETDGFGNRLLMDDANVPSLLAMTYLGDIAQDDPVYRNTRRFVWSESNPYFFRGTAAEGIGGPHIGADMIWPMSLIMRRSEEHTSELQSPTT
;
A
#
# COMPACT_ATOMS: atom_id res chain seq x y z
N MET A 1 28.47 3.75 -2.11
CA MET A 1 27.18 3.12 -2.48
C MET A 1 27.49 2.05 -3.50
N LYS A 2 26.84 0.89 -3.48
CA LYS A 2 27.03 -0.14 -4.50
C LYS A 2 26.43 0.36 -5.82
N PRO A 3 27.03 0.07 -6.99
CA PRO A 3 26.53 0.55 -8.27
C PRO A 3 25.07 0.13 -8.57
N GLU A 4 24.62 -0.98 -7.97
CA GLU A 4 23.29 -1.55 -8.17
C GLU A 4 22.20 -0.85 -7.33
N LEU A 5 22.60 0.07 -6.42
CA LEU A 5 21.66 0.77 -5.54
C LEU A 5 21.57 2.22 -5.96
N HIS A 6 20.40 2.60 -6.51
CA HIS A 6 20.11 4.00 -6.82
C HIS A 6 19.83 4.78 -5.53
N GLU A 7 18.78 4.39 -4.82
CA GLU A 7 18.38 4.94 -3.53
C GLU A 7 18.02 3.83 -2.53
N ARG A 8 18.04 4.15 -1.26
CA ARG A 8 17.60 3.24 -0.19
C ARG A 8 16.33 3.73 0.49
N LYS A 9 15.49 4.39 -0.25
CA LYS A 9 14.13 4.69 0.18
C LYS A 9 13.38 3.38 0.39
N TRP A 10 12.74 3.23 1.52
CA TRP A 10 11.94 2.05 1.83
C TRP A 10 10.48 2.33 1.52
N GLU A 11 9.94 1.59 0.59
CA GLU A 11 8.54 1.57 0.19
C GLU A 11 7.99 0.16 0.38
N LEU A 12 6.91 0.05 1.13
CA LEU A 12 6.29 -1.23 1.44
C LEU A 12 5.73 -1.94 0.20
N ASP A 13 5.27 -1.20 -0.77
CA ASP A 13 4.68 -1.73 -2.00
C ASP A 13 5.70 -2.31 -2.97
N SER A 14 6.95 -1.85 -2.96
CA SER A 14 7.99 -2.33 -3.88
C SER A 14 8.13 -3.86 -3.90
N PRO A 15 8.29 -4.59 -2.77
CA PRO A 15 8.31 -6.05 -2.77
C PRO A 15 6.94 -6.67 -3.11
N CYS A 16 5.84 -5.98 -2.83
CA CYS A 16 4.50 -6.46 -3.09
C CYS A 16 4.21 -6.55 -4.60
N TYR A 17 4.67 -5.59 -5.39
CA TYR A 17 4.53 -5.61 -6.85
C TYR A 17 5.23 -6.81 -7.49
N VAL A 18 6.41 -7.18 -7.00
CA VAL A 18 7.14 -8.36 -7.50
C VAL A 18 6.32 -9.63 -7.27
N ILE A 19 5.75 -9.79 -6.07
CA ILE A 19 4.91 -10.95 -5.73
C ILE A 19 3.64 -10.98 -6.60
N ARG A 20 2.98 -9.83 -6.73
CA ARG A 20 1.75 -9.71 -7.54
C ARG A 20 2.02 -10.04 -9.01
N LEU A 21 3.10 -9.51 -9.58
CA LEU A 21 3.49 -9.81 -10.97
C LEU A 21 3.76 -11.30 -11.16
N ALA A 22 4.57 -11.91 -10.29
CA ALA A 22 4.92 -13.31 -10.36
C ALA A 22 3.69 -14.22 -10.23
N HIS A 23 2.79 -13.92 -9.27
CA HIS A 23 1.54 -14.65 -9.11
C HIS A 23 0.64 -14.52 -10.34
N GLY A 24 0.45 -13.30 -10.86
CA GLY A 24 -0.36 -13.06 -12.05
C GLY A 24 0.19 -13.76 -13.29
N TYR A 25 1.51 -13.73 -13.49
CA TYR A 25 2.19 -14.46 -14.56
C TYR A 25 1.92 -15.97 -14.47
N TRP A 26 2.15 -16.56 -13.30
CA TRP A 26 1.89 -17.99 -13.08
C TRP A 26 0.43 -18.37 -13.33
N LYS A 27 -0.51 -17.57 -12.82
CA LYS A 27 -1.94 -17.84 -13.04
C LYS A 27 -2.35 -17.76 -14.52
N ALA A 28 -1.75 -16.85 -15.27
CA ALA A 28 -2.07 -16.63 -16.68
C ALA A 28 -1.41 -17.66 -17.62
N THR A 29 -0.19 -18.13 -17.28
CA THR A 29 0.61 -18.98 -18.17
C THR A 29 0.73 -20.44 -17.73
N GLY A 30 0.53 -20.71 -16.44
CA GLY A 30 0.86 -22.00 -15.82
C GLY A 30 2.36 -22.24 -15.63
N ASP A 31 3.22 -21.32 -16.11
CA ASP A 31 4.67 -21.47 -16.01
C ASP A 31 5.17 -21.21 -14.60
N ALA A 32 5.71 -22.26 -13.97
CA ALA A 32 6.26 -22.22 -12.62
C ALA A 32 7.80 -22.18 -12.59
N SER A 33 8.47 -22.09 -13.74
CA SER A 33 9.93 -22.21 -13.86
C SER A 33 10.70 -21.10 -13.14
N VAL A 34 10.05 -19.95 -12.93
CA VAL A 34 10.64 -18.78 -12.23
C VAL A 34 10.69 -18.96 -10.70
N PHE A 35 9.97 -19.91 -10.13
CA PHE A 35 9.91 -20.13 -8.68
C PHE A 35 10.97 -21.11 -8.19
N ASP A 36 12.21 -20.81 -8.49
CA ASP A 36 13.38 -21.59 -8.10
C ASP A 36 13.82 -21.33 -6.63
N ALA A 37 14.99 -21.86 -6.26
CA ALA A 37 15.57 -21.65 -4.95
C ALA A 37 15.89 -20.16 -4.65
N ARG A 38 16.19 -19.36 -5.68
CA ARG A 38 16.44 -17.91 -5.52
C ARG A 38 15.15 -17.17 -5.20
N TRP A 39 14.05 -17.56 -5.85
CA TRP A 39 12.72 -17.05 -5.50
C TRP A 39 12.39 -17.33 -4.04
N THR A 40 12.56 -18.57 -3.60
CA THR A 40 12.26 -18.98 -2.21
C THR A 40 13.11 -18.18 -1.22
N GLU A 41 14.39 -18.00 -1.49
CA GLU A 41 15.27 -17.18 -0.64
C GLU A 41 14.85 -15.70 -0.65
N ALA A 42 14.48 -15.15 -1.81
CA ALA A 42 13.95 -13.80 -1.89
C ALA A 42 12.68 -13.63 -1.03
N MET A 43 11.77 -14.60 -1.03
CA MET A 43 10.58 -14.56 -0.18
C MET A 43 10.91 -14.62 1.31
N ARG A 44 11.94 -15.38 1.73
CA ARG A 44 12.42 -15.37 3.13
C ARG A 44 12.92 -13.99 3.53
N LEU A 45 13.69 -13.33 2.67
CA LEU A 45 14.21 -11.98 2.91
C LEU A 45 13.09 -10.94 2.92
N VAL A 46 12.13 -11.03 2.01
CA VAL A 46 10.94 -10.17 2.01
C VAL A 46 10.18 -10.32 3.31
N LEU A 47 9.82 -11.55 3.70
CA LEU A 47 9.09 -11.82 4.94
C LEU A 47 9.82 -11.27 6.17
N LYS A 48 11.15 -11.50 6.24
CA LYS A 48 11.98 -10.96 7.31
C LYS A 48 11.91 -9.43 7.33
N THR A 49 12.07 -8.78 6.19
CA THR A 49 12.04 -7.32 6.07
C THR A 49 10.68 -6.75 6.51
N LEU A 50 9.58 -7.35 6.08
CA LEU A 50 8.25 -6.91 6.48
C LEU A 50 8.04 -7.04 8.00
N ARG A 51 8.54 -8.12 8.63
CA ARG A 51 8.50 -8.29 10.09
C ARG A 51 9.36 -7.25 10.80
N ASP A 52 10.57 -6.99 10.33
CA ASP A 52 11.46 -5.96 10.90
C ASP A 52 10.78 -4.57 10.80
N GLN A 53 10.05 -4.30 9.72
CA GLN A 53 9.33 -3.05 9.51
C GLN A 53 8.00 -2.93 10.26
N GLN A 54 7.54 -3.97 10.97
CA GLN A 54 6.52 -3.79 12.01
C GLN A 54 7.05 -2.99 13.21
N ARG A 55 8.35 -2.77 13.30
CA ARG A 55 9.06 -1.93 14.30
C ARG A 55 8.81 -2.36 15.75
N ARG A 56 8.59 -3.65 15.99
CA ARG A 56 8.34 -4.18 17.36
C ARG A 56 9.58 -4.12 18.27
N GLU A 57 10.77 -4.32 17.69
CA GLU A 57 12.05 -4.38 18.41
C GLU A 57 12.93 -3.16 18.15
N GLY A 58 12.48 -2.20 17.32
CA GLY A 58 13.25 -1.02 16.96
C GLY A 58 12.73 -0.32 15.72
N PRO A 59 13.42 0.71 15.23
CA PRO A 59 12.94 1.54 14.12
C PRO A 59 12.98 0.85 12.74
N GLY A 60 13.44 -0.40 12.66
CA GLY A 60 13.67 -1.13 11.42
C GLY A 60 15.09 -0.90 10.85
N ALA A 61 15.43 -1.69 9.81
CA ALA A 61 16.75 -1.67 9.18
C ALA A 61 16.93 -0.54 8.15
N TYR A 62 15.83 0.03 7.68
CA TYR A 62 15.85 1.06 6.64
C TYR A 62 15.77 2.45 7.23
N ARG A 63 16.67 3.30 6.77
CA ARG A 63 16.67 4.74 7.03
C ARG A 63 17.14 5.46 5.79
N PHE A 64 16.57 6.63 5.53
CA PHE A 64 16.98 7.46 4.43
C PHE A 64 16.95 8.93 4.82
N GLN A 65 18.07 9.61 4.62
CA GLN A 65 18.20 11.04 4.85
C GLN A 65 19.19 11.62 3.85
N ARG A 66 18.85 12.75 3.27
CA ARG A 66 19.74 13.52 2.42
C ARG A 66 19.52 15.03 2.64
N VAL A 67 20.48 15.82 2.22
CA VAL A 67 20.32 17.28 2.15
C VAL A 67 19.53 17.60 0.88
N THR A 68 18.42 18.27 1.02
CA THR A 68 17.49 18.61 -0.06
C THR A 68 16.72 19.87 0.32
N GLU A 69 16.24 20.62 -0.69
CA GLU A 69 15.30 21.73 -0.49
C GLU A 69 13.85 21.24 -0.37
N ASP A 70 13.56 20.03 -0.84
CA ASP A 70 12.24 19.42 -0.74
C ASP A 70 12.13 18.59 0.56
N ALA A 71 11.26 19.04 1.45
CA ALA A 71 11.01 18.36 2.72
C ALA A 71 10.42 16.94 2.57
N LEU A 72 9.78 16.64 1.44
CA LEU A 72 9.20 15.33 1.16
C LEU A 72 10.23 14.33 0.62
N ASP A 73 11.41 14.81 0.21
CA ASP A 73 12.46 13.98 -0.38
C ASP A 73 13.48 13.44 0.66
N THR A 74 13.14 13.50 1.93
CA THR A 74 13.98 13.03 3.03
C THR A 74 13.15 12.68 4.26
N GLN A 75 13.64 11.74 5.07
CA GLN A 75 12.99 11.42 6.34
C GLN A 75 13.61 12.20 7.51
N LEU A 76 12.78 12.58 8.48
CA LEU A 76 13.19 13.21 9.72
C LEU A 76 13.85 12.21 10.68
N LYS A 77 14.35 12.70 11.83
CA LYS A 77 14.83 11.88 12.94
C LYS A 77 15.85 10.81 12.51
N ASN A 78 16.95 11.28 11.96
CA ASN A 78 18.05 10.45 11.46
C ASN A 78 17.63 9.47 10.36
N GLY A 79 16.60 9.83 9.58
CA GLY A 79 16.15 9.05 8.44
C GLY A 79 15.12 7.95 8.76
N TYR A 80 14.64 7.86 10.01
CA TYR A 80 13.64 6.87 10.41
C TYR A 80 12.19 7.38 10.33
N GLY A 81 12.00 8.69 10.15
CA GLY A 81 10.68 9.32 10.12
C GLY A 81 10.07 9.56 11.50
N HIS A 82 8.79 9.88 11.53
CA HIS A 82 8.07 10.12 12.77
C HIS A 82 7.96 8.85 13.63
N PRO A 83 7.87 9.02 14.97
CA PRO A 83 7.65 7.89 15.87
C PRO A 83 6.37 7.14 15.52
N ALA A 84 6.42 5.83 15.63
CA ALA A 84 5.27 4.96 15.50
C ALA A 84 5.10 4.09 16.72
N LYS A 85 3.86 3.83 17.13
CA LYS A 85 3.54 2.78 18.09
C LYS A 85 3.36 1.48 17.32
N PRO A 86 4.17 0.43 17.61
CA PRO A 86 3.99 -0.86 16.96
C PRO A 86 2.61 -1.44 17.27
N VAL A 87 1.79 -1.59 16.25
CA VAL A 87 0.39 -2.07 16.37
C VAL A 87 0.11 -3.26 15.45
N GLY A 88 1.16 -3.82 14.84
CA GLY A 88 1.05 -4.94 13.89
C GLY A 88 1.03 -4.50 12.42
N LEU A 89 0.89 -3.21 12.13
CA LEU A 89 1.05 -2.66 10.79
C LEU A 89 2.53 -2.61 10.40
N ILE A 90 2.79 -2.60 9.10
CA ILE A 90 4.13 -2.52 8.51
C ILE A 90 4.40 -1.07 8.12
N ALA A 91 5.52 -0.52 8.57
CA ALA A 91 5.91 0.85 8.25
C ALA A 91 6.44 0.95 6.82
N SER A 92 6.08 2.03 6.14
CA SER A 92 6.69 2.52 4.91
C SER A 92 7.36 3.86 5.20
N SER A 93 8.58 4.06 4.74
CA SER A 93 9.28 5.33 4.91
C SER A 93 8.88 6.34 3.83
N PHE A 94 8.55 5.84 2.67
CA PHE A 94 8.11 6.64 1.53
C PHE A 94 6.81 6.10 0.96
N ARG A 95 6.09 6.98 0.28
CA ARG A 95 4.87 6.69 -0.48
C ARG A 95 5.23 6.17 -1.87
N PRO A 96 4.30 5.59 -2.62
CA PRO A 96 4.51 5.23 -4.03
C PRO A 96 4.84 6.42 -4.94
N SER A 97 4.60 7.64 -4.47
CA SER A 97 5.00 8.90 -5.11
C SER A 97 6.45 9.30 -4.86
N ASP A 98 7.20 8.51 -4.12
CA ASP A 98 8.56 8.81 -3.67
C ASP A 98 8.64 9.88 -2.56
N ASP A 99 7.49 10.36 -2.08
CA ASP A 99 7.39 11.31 -0.99
C ASP A 99 7.49 10.63 0.38
N ALA A 100 8.16 11.28 1.32
CA ALA A 100 8.25 10.82 2.69
C ALA A 100 6.87 10.72 3.35
N THR A 101 6.59 9.60 4.01
CA THR A 101 5.37 9.44 4.81
C THR A 101 5.35 10.40 5.99
N THR A 102 4.19 11.01 6.25
CA THR A 102 3.97 11.79 7.49
C THR A 102 3.83 10.85 8.68
N PHE A 103 2.97 9.85 8.57
CA PHE A 103 2.87 8.79 9.57
C PHE A 103 3.32 7.47 8.96
N PRO A 104 4.12 6.66 9.70
CA PRO A 104 4.82 5.53 9.09
C PRO A 104 3.94 4.42 8.54
N PHE A 105 2.70 4.28 8.99
CA PHE A 105 1.82 3.21 8.52
C PHE A 105 0.90 3.69 7.40
N LEU A 106 1.36 3.52 6.16
CA LEU A 106 0.59 3.79 4.94
C LEU A 106 -0.46 2.68 4.74
N ILE A 107 -1.73 3.03 4.88
CA ILE A 107 -2.83 2.05 4.94
C ILE A 107 -3.04 1.31 3.62
N PRO A 108 -3.12 1.97 2.43
CA PRO A 108 -3.29 1.23 1.18
C PRO A 108 -2.15 0.25 0.89
N SER A 109 -0.89 0.61 1.23
CA SER A 109 0.24 -0.32 1.08
C SER A 109 0.16 -1.50 2.06
N ASN A 110 -0.40 -1.32 3.26
CA ASN A 110 -0.62 -2.43 4.19
C ASN A 110 -1.71 -3.41 3.69
N PHE A 111 -2.79 -2.94 3.07
CA PHE A 111 -3.75 -3.81 2.39
C PHE A 111 -3.09 -4.57 1.23
N PHE A 112 -2.27 -3.89 0.45
CA PHE A 112 -1.53 -4.53 -0.64
C PHE A 112 -0.54 -5.58 -0.13
N ALA A 113 0.10 -5.35 1.03
CA ALA A 113 0.98 -6.33 1.66
C ALA A 113 0.22 -7.59 2.11
N VAL A 114 -0.98 -7.46 2.69
CA VAL A 114 -1.84 -8.60 3.05
C VAL A 114 -2.17 -9.45 1.81
N SER A 115 -2.66 -8.80 0.75
CA SER A 115 -2.96 -9.46 -0.53
C SER A 115 -1.74 -10.17 -1.10
N SER A 116 -0.58 -9.51 -1.10
CA SER A 116 0.67 -10.05 -1.65
C SER A 116 1.21 -11.22 -0.84
N LEU A 117 1.17 -11.15 0.50
CA LEU A 117 1.59 -12.25 1.38
C LEU A 117 0.74 -13.51 1.18
N ARG A 118 -0.57 -13.38 0.98
CA ARG A 118 -1.45 -14.52 0.67
C ARG A 118 -1.12 -15.13 -0.69
N LYS A 119 -0.82 -14.32 -1.70
CA LYS A 119 -0.37 -14.78 -3.02
C LYS A 119 0.99 -15.48 -2.96
N ALA A 120 1.93 -14.94 -2.17
CA ALA A 120 3.22 -15.60 -1.91
C ALA A 120 3.03 -16.96 -1.23
N ALA A 121 2.16 -17.04 -0.22
CA ALA A 121 1.84 -18.31 0.46
C ALA A 121 1.26 -19.35 -0.50
N GLU A 122 0.39 -18.95 -1.41
CA GLU A 122 -0.16 -19.85 -2.44
C GLU A 122 0.93 -20.41 -3.35
N ILE A 123 1.85 -19.58 -3.85
CA ILE A 123 3.00 -20.02 -4.67
C ILE A 123 3.88 -20.98 -3.87
N LEU A 124 4.29 -20.58 -2.68
CA LEU A 124 5.19 -21.35 -1.82
C LEU A 124 4.61 -22.74 -1.49
N ARG A 125 3.31 -22.81 -1.19
CA ARG A 125 2.62 -24.07 -0.89
C ARG A 125 2.47 -24.95 -2.13
N THR A 126 2.00 -24.36 -3.22
CA THR A 126 1.60 -25.11 -4.41
C THR A 126 2.79 -25.52 -5.27
N VAL A 127 3.73 -24.60 -5.50
CA VAL A 127 4.87 -24.79 -6.41
C VAL A 127 6.09 -25.28 -5.65
N ASN A 128 6.54 -24.52 -4.65
CA ASN A 128 7.78 -24.81 -3.93
C ASN A 128 7.65 -25.92 -2.88
N ARG A 129 6.43 -26.29 -2.48
CA ARG A 129 6.16 -27.26 -1.41
C ARG A 129 6.78 -26.87 -0.05
N ASP A 130 6.98 -25.57 0.19
CA ASP A 130 7.49 -25.01 1.44
C ASP A 130 6.33 -24.54 2.32
N GLU A 131 5.68 -25.49 3.02
CA GLU A 131 4.55 -25.21 3.90
C GLU A 131 4.94 -24.30 5.08
N THR A 132 6.16 -24.43 5.56
CA THR A 132 6.66 -23.61 6.69
C THR A 132 6.70 -22.13 6.31
N LEU A 133 7.27 -21.81 5.16
CA LEU A 133 7.36 -20.42 4.70
C LEU A 133 5.99 -19.90 4.26
N ALA A 134 5.16 -20.74 3.64
CA ALA A 134 3.79 -20.39 3.27
C ALA A 134 2.96 -20.00 4.50
N SER A 135 2.97 -20.82 5.55
CA SER A 135 2.26 -20.54 6.81
C SER A 135 2.82 -19.29 7.52
N ALA A 136 4.13 -19.04 7.42
CA ALA A 136 4.73 -17.84 7.99
C ALA A 136 4.27 -16.56 7.25
N CYS A 137 4.05 -16.62 5.94
CA CYS A 137 3.47 -15.52 5.16
C CYS A 137 2.00 -15.28 5.54
N GLU A 138 1.20 -16.34 5.65
CA GLU A 138 -0.21 -16.24 6.09
C GLU A 138 -0.34 -15.67 7.49
N THR A 139 0.49 -16.12 8.43
CA THR A 139 0.49 -15.60 9.80
C THR A 139 0.75 -14.09 9.81
N LEU A 140 1.72 -13.60 9.03
CA LEU A 140 1.97 -12.16 8.94
C LEU A 140 0.81 -11.43 8.26
N ALA A 141 0.23 -12.00 7.20
CA ALA A 141 -0.94 -11.42 6.55
C ALA A 141 -2.12 -11.25 7.52
N ASP A 142 -2.41 -12.27 8.32
CA ASP A 142 -3.48 -12.25 9.33
C ASP A 142 -3.21 -11.23 10.44
N GLU A 143 -1.95 -11.13 10.92
CA GLU A 143 -1.55 -10.11 11.89
C GLU A 143 -1.80 -8.70 11.36
N VAL A 144 -1.37 -8.42 10.12
CA VAL A 144 -1.55 -7.10 9.49
C VAL A 144 -3.02 -6.82 9.23
N GLU A 145 -3.79 -7.79 8.77
CA GLU A 145 -5.23 -7.64 8.55
C GLU A 145 -5.98 -7.30 9.85
N GLN A 146 -5.66 -7.96 10.96
CA GLN A 146 -6.25 -7.63 12.26
C GLN A 146 -5.87 -6.22 12.73
N ALA A 147 -4.62 -5.81 12.47
CA ALA A 147 -4.18 -4.45 12.75
C ALA A 147 -4.91 -3.41 11.89
N LEU A 148 -5.13 -3.69 10.61
CA LEU A 148 -5.91 -2.83 9.70
C LEU A 148 -7.35 -2.66 10.19
N LYS A 149 -8.03 -3.74 10.56
CA LYS A 149 -9.40 -3.70 11.12
C LYS A 149 -9.49 -2.78 12.34
N LYS A 150 -8.46 -2.71 13.16
CA LYS A 150 -8.43 -1.93 14.40
C LYS A 150 -7.95 -0.49 14.22
N HIS A 151 -7.02 -0.23 13.31
CA HIS A 151 -6.29 1.02 13.26
C HIS A 151 -6.48 1.83 11.97
N ALA A 152 -6.98 1.21 10.88
CA ALA A 152 -7.11 1.88 9.59
C ALA A 152 -8.38 2.73 9.46
N VAL A 153 -9.42 2.44 10.25
CA VAL A 153 -10.73 3.09 10.11
C VAL A 153 -10.87 4.25 11.08
N CYS A 154 -11.51 5.32 10.64
CA CYS A 154 -11.92 6.45 11.48
C CYS A 154 -13.29 6.98 11.08
N ASP A 155 -13.94 7.70 11.99
CA ASP A 155 -15.20 8.36 11.72
C ASP A 155 -14.93 9.75 11.13
N HIS A 156 -15.54 10.02 9.97
CA HIS A 156 -15.54 11.32 9.32
C HIS A 156 -16.92 11.96 9.41
N PRO A 157 -17.05 13.25 9.80
CA PRO A 157 -18.36 13.87 10.07
C PRO A 157 -19.32 13.85 8.87
N GLN A 158 -18.81 13.92 7.65
CA GLN A 158 -19.62 13.97 6.43
C GLN A 158 -19.78 12.59 5.75
N PHE A 159 -18.79 11.72 5.85
CA PHE A 159 -18.76 10.46 5.09
C PHE A 159 -18.99 9.22 5.93
N GLY A 160 -19.05 9.35 7.27
CA GLY A 160 -19.15 8.21 8.19
C GLY A 160 -17.79 7.51 8.34
N LYS A 161 -17.79 6.18 8.46
CA LYS A 161 -16.54 5.42 8.57
C LYS A 161 -15.79 5.40 7.25
N ILE A 162 -14.52 5.85 7.29
CA ILE A 162 -13.58 5.86 6.15
C ILE A 162 -12.24 5.24 6.54
N TYR A 163 -11.46 4.81 5.57
CA TYR A 163 -10.06 4.46 5.78
C TYR A 163 -9.21 5.73 5.81
N ALA A 164 -8.28 5.79 6.76
CA ALA A 164 -7.21 6.79 6.76
C ALA A 164 -6.17 6.46 5.68
N PHE A 165 -5.45 7.46 5.21
CA PHE A 165 -4.33 7.24 4.30
C PHE A 165 -3.09 6.78 5.06
N GLU A 166 -2.76 7.46 6.17
CA GLU A 166 -1.64 7.09 7.06
C GLU A 166 -2.07 7.12 8.52
N THR A 167 -1.40 6.32 9.36
CA THR A 167 -1.52 6.37 10.83
C THR A 167 -0.17 6.12 11.51
N ASP A 168 -0.05 6.57 12.76
CA ASP A 168 1.15 6.39 13.59
C ASP A 168 1.01 5.29 14.66
N GLY A 169 -0.19 4.72 14.80
CA GLY A 169 -0.52 3.75 15.85
C GLY A 169 -0.82 4.35 17.23
N PHE A 170 -0.54 5.64 17.45
CA PHE A 170 -0.94 6.37 18.66
C PHE A 170 -2.38 6.91 18.59
N GLY A 171 -2.98 6.90 17.41
CA GLY A 171 -4.32 7.39 17.15
C GLY A 171 -4.37 8.58 16.19
N ASN A 172 -3.23 9.12 15.79
CA ASN A 172 -3.20 10.15 14.75
C ASN A 172 -3.44 9.53 13.37
N ARG A 173 -4.11 10.27 12.51
CA ARG A 173 -4.48 9.85 11.17
C ARG A 173 -4.31 11.00 10.19
N LEU A 174 -3.82 10.69 9.01
CA LEU A 174 -3.78 11.59 7.88
C LEU A 174 -4.93 11.22 6.93
N LEU A 175 -5.80 12.19 6.68
CA LEU A 175 -6.98 12.01 5.83
C LEU A 175 -6.73 12.74 4.50
N MET A 176 -6.35 11.98 3.51
CA MET A 176 -6.12 12.40 2.13
C MET A 176 -6.15 11.15 1.23
N ASP A 177 -5.98 11.31 -0.04
CA ASP A 177 -5.47 10.30 -0.94
C ASP A 177 -4.43 10.92 -1.87
N ASP A 178 -3.47 10.12 -2.26
CA ASP A 178 -2.45 10.43 -3.25
C ASP A 178 -2.70 9.49 -4.44
N ALA A 179 -2.75 10.03 -5.64
CA ALA A 179 -3.11 9.27 -6.84
C ALA A 179 -2.04 8.25 -7.28
N ASN A 180 -0.86 8.25 -6.67
CA ASN A 180 0.16 7.23 -6.91
C ASN A 180 -0.24 5.91 -6.22
N VAL A 181 -0.21 4.83 -6.98
CA VAL A 181 -0.73 3.52 -6.56
C VAL A 181 0.37 2.71 -5.87
N PRO A 182 0.09 2.12 -4.69
CA PRO A 182 -1.19 1.92 -4.02
C PRO A 182 -1.74 3.18 -3.33
N SER A 183 -3.00 3.49 -3.63
CA SER A 183 -3.78 4.58 -3.07
C SER A 183 -5.06 4.02 -2.41
N LEU A 184 -5.78 4.87 -1.66
CA LEU A 184 -7.08 4.46 -1.11
C LEU A 184 -8.07 4.12 -2.23
N LEU A 185 -8.03 4.85 -3.34
CA LEU A 185 -8.85 4.57 -4.51
C LEU A 185 -8.52 3.21 -5.15
N ALA A 186 -7.27 2.77 -5.10
CA ALA A 186 -6.82 1.52 -5.72
C ALA A 186 -6.98 0.27 -4.83
N MET A 187 -7.60 0.38 -3.65
CA MET A 187 -7.66 -0.73 -2.68
C MET A 187 -8.45 -1.94 -3.18
N THR A 188 -9.45 -1.76 -4.02
CA THR A 188 -10.17 -2.88 -4.65
C THR A 188 -9.32 -3.62 -5.67
N TYR A 189 -8.40 -2.93 -6.31
CA TYR A 189 -7.50 -3.52 -7.31
C TYR A 189 -6.27 -4.19 -6.69
N LEU A 190 -5.66 -3.60 -5.67
CA LEU A 190 -4.41 -4.08 -5.06
C LEU A 190 -4.62 -4.77 -3.71
N GLY A 191 -5.56 -4.30 -2.90
CA GLY A 191 -5.76 -4.74 -1.52
C GLY A 191 -6.81 -5.84 -1.36
N ASP A 192 -7.40 -6.31 -2.45
CA ASP A 192 -8.47 -7.32 -2.46
C ASP A 192 -9.69 -6.93 -1.57
N ILE A 193 -9.96 -5.61 -1.43
CA ILE A 193 -11.15 -5.11 -0.75
C ILE A 193 -12.36 -5.23 -1.68
N ALA A 194 -13.48 -5.67 -1.13
CA ALA A 194 -14.72 -5.76 -1.91
C ALA A 194 -15.22 -4.36 -2.30
N GLN A 195 -15.70 -4.19 -3.54
CA GLN A 195 -16.22 -2.91 -4.02
C GLN A 195 -17.46 -2.43 -3.26
N ASP A 196 -18.22 -3.36 -2.70
CA ASP A 196 -19.40 -3.10 -1.89
C ASP A 196 -19.11 -2.93 -0.39
N ASP A 197 -17.84 -3.04 0.03
CA ASP A 197 -17.44 -2.75 1.40
C ASP A 197 -17.89 -1.33 1.80
N PRO A 198 -18.69 -1.17 2.86
CA PRO A 198 -19.29 0.12 3.19
C PRO A 198 -18.27 1.18 3.59
N VAL A 199 -17.13 0.77 4.20
CA VAL A 199 -16.07 1.70 4.58
C VAL A 199 -15.31 2.15 3.32
N TYR A 200 -15.05 1.23 2.40
CA TYR A 200 -14.43 1.57 1.12
C TYR A 200 -15.32 2.52 0.29
N ARG A 201 -16.62 2.25 0.18
CA ARG A 201 -17.55 3.13 -0.54
C ARG A 201 -17.58 4.55 0.03
N ASN A 202 -17.57 4.68 1.35
CA ASN A 202 -17.45 5.98 2.02
C ASN A 202 -16.10 6.64 1.74
N THR A 203 -15.00 5.86 1.80
CA THR A 203 -13.65 6.33 1.49
C THR A 203 -13.57 6.83 0.05
N ARG A 204 -14.12 6.09 -0.91
CA ARG A 204 -14.17 6.50 -2.32
C ARG A 204 -14.90 7.84 -2.50
N ARG A 205 -16.02 8.05 -1.78
CA ARG A 205 -16.74 9.34 -1.80
C ARG A 205 -15.92 10.47 -1.17
N PHE A 206 -15.19 10.17 -0.10
CA PHE A 206 -14.30 11.13 0.55
C PHE A 206 -13.15 11.54 -0.36
N VAL A 207 -12.38 10.59 -0.90
CA VAL A 207 -11.20 10.89 -1.72
C VAL A 207 -11.54 11.59 -3.03
N TRP A 208 -12.78 11.41 -3.51
CA TRP A 208 -13.31 12.09 -4.71
C TRP A 208 -14.20 13.29 -4.35
N SER A 209 -13.75 14.09 -3.40
CA SER A 209 -14.43 15.30 -2.93
C SER A 209 -13.42 16.36 -2.45
N GLU A 210 -13.90 17.57 -2.26
CA GLU A 210 -13.10 18.70 -1.72
C GLU A 210 -12.63 18.48 -0.28
N SER A 211 -13.09 17.43 0.40
CA SER A 211 -12.56 17.02 1.70
C SER A 211 -11.20 16.32 1.59
N ASN A 212 -10.84 15.82 0.41
CA ASN A 212 -9.48 15.40 0.09
C ASN A 212 -8.69 16.62 -0.41
N PRO A 213 -7.61 17.05 0.28
CA PRO A 213 -6.85 18.24 -0.10
C PRO A 213 -6.17 18.15 -1.47
N TYR A 214 -6.09 16.95 -2.05
CA TYR A 214 -5.50 16.71 -3.38
C TYR A 214 -6.54 16.35 -4.45
N PHE A 215 -7.81 16.57 -4.16
CA PHE A 215 -8.84 16.53 -5.18
C PHE A 215 -8.94 17.89 -5.89
N PHE A 216 -8.79 17.91 -7.19
CA PHE A 216 -8.78 19.14 -7.99
C PHE A 216 -9.83 19.09 -9.08
N ARG A 217 -10.37 20.28 -9.41
CA ARG A 217 -11.30 20.47 -10.50
C ARG A 217 -10.73 21.47 -11.50
N GLY A 218 -10.52 20.99 -12.72
CA GLY A 218 -10.14 21.81 -13.86
C GLY A 218 -11.28 22.00 -14.85
N THR A 219 -11.03 22.77 -15.89
CA THR A 219 -12.01 22.99 -16.97
C THR A 219 -12.28 21.74 -17.81
N ALA A 220 -11.32 20.83 -17.91
CA ALA A 220 -11.40 19.62 -18.73
C ALA A 220 -11.78 18.37 -17.94
N ALA A 221 -11.37 18.28 -16.68
CA ALA A 221 -11.60 17.11 -15.82
C ALA A 221 -11.50 17.45 -14.34
N GLU A 222 -11.98 16.55 -13.49
CA GLU A 222 -11.71 16.51 -12.06
C GLU A 222 -10.98 15.23 -11.70
N GLY A 223 -10.14 15.23 -10.69
CA GLY A 223 -9.39 14.07 -10.28
C GLY A 223 -8.49 14.31 -9.07
N ILE A 224 -7.78 13.27 -8.66
CA ILE A 224 -6.87 13.31 -7.54
C ILE A 224 -5.44 13.50 -8.06
N GLY A 225 -4.70 14.39 -7.42
CA GLY A 225 -3.26 14.59 -7.60
C GLY A 225 -2.47 14.02 -6.45
N GLY A 226 -1.55 14.80 -5.94
CA GLY A 226 -0.72 14.47 -4.79
C GLY A 226 0.29 15.57 -4.51
N PRO A 227 0.95 15.55 -3.35
CA PRO A 227 1.94 16.57 -3.02
C PRO A 227 3.15 16.53 -3.97
N HIS A 228 3.51 15.36 -4.50
CA HIS A 228 4.64 15.16 -5.38
C HIS A 228 4.58 15.98 -6.67
N ILE A 229 3.38 16.09 -7.26
CA ILE A 229 3.19 16.79 -8.53
C ILE A 229 2.75 18.26 -8.35
N GLY A 230 2.46 18.67 -7.12
CA GLY A 230 2.04 20.03 -6.79
C GLY A 230 0.53 20.25 -6.81
N ALA A 231 0.14 21.47 -6.40
CA ALA A 231 -1.26 21.89 -6.36
C ALA A 231 -1.84 22.03 -7.76
N ASP A 232 -3.16 21.82 -7.87
CA ASP A 232 -3.95 21.94 -9.10
C ASP A 232 -3.54 20.98 -10.24
N MET A 233 -2.76 19.95 -9.92
CA MET A 233 -2.34 18.94 -10.87
C MET A 233 -3.11 17.63 -10.63
N ILE A 234 -3.75 17.10 -11.67
CA ILE A 234 -4.45 15.82 -11.64
C ILE A 234 -3.51 14.74 -12.19
N TRP A 235 -3.32 13.68 -11.41
CA TRP A 235 -2.55 12.53 -11.85
C TRP A 235 -3.43 11.56 -12.64
N PRO A 236 -3.09 11.21 -13.89
CA PRO A 236 -3.96 10.38 -14.75
C PRO A 236 -4.34 9.03 -14.15
N MET A 237 -3.50 8.46 -13.29
CA MET A 237 -3.78 7.19 -12.63
C MET A 237 -5.08 7.22 -11.80
N SER A 238 -5.43 8.37 -11.19
CA SER A 238 -6.68 8.51 -10.45
C SER A 238 -7.91 8.32 -11.35
N LEU A 239 -7.85 8.82 -12.58
CA LEU A 239 -8.93 8.67 -13.57
C LEU A 239 -9.05 7.21 -14.02
N ILE A 240 -7.90 6.54 -14.24
CA ILE A 240 -7.86 5.12 -14.62
C ILE A 240 -8.46 4.25 -13.52
N MET A 241 -8.04 4.47 -12.26
CA MET A 241 -8.55 3.69 -11.13
C MET A 241 -10.04 3.92 -10.91
N ARG A 242 -10.53 5.16 -10.99
CA ARG A 242 -11.96 5.45 -10.92
C ARG A 242 -12.76 4.70 -11.99
N ARG A 243 -12.29 4.74 -13.24
CA ARG A 243 -13.00 4.12 -14.36
C ARG A 243 -12.98 2.60 -14.32
N SER A 244 -11.89 1.98 -13.88
CA SER A 244 -11.82 0.52 -13.76
C SER A 244 -12.86 -0.04 -12.80
N GLU A 245 -13.20 0.71 -11.74
CA GLU A 245 -14.24 0.32 -10.79
C GLU A 245 -15.66 0.49 -11.37
N GLU A 246 -15.90 1.55 -12.14
CA GLU A 246 -17.19 1.79 -12.78
C GLU A 246 -17.55 0.66 -13.78
N HIS A 247 -16.60 0.24 -14.59
CA HIS A 247 -16.81 -0.87 -15.55
C HIS A 247 -17.05 -2.23 -14.88
N THR A 248 -16.41 -2.50 -13.76
CA THR A 248 -16.62 -3.77 -13.04
C THR A 248 -18.03 -3.83 -12.45
N SER A 249 -18.57 -2.71 -12.00
CA SER A 249 -19.95 -2.63 -11.48
C SER A 249 -21.01 -2.78 -12.59
N GLU A 250 -20.75 -2.27 -13.79
CA GLU A 250 -21.65 -2.42 -14.97
C GLU A 250 -21.72 -3.86 -15.45
N LEU A 251 -20.59 -4.59 -15.46
CA LEU A 251 -20.53 -6.01 -15.86
C LEU A 251 -21.18 -6.96 -14.85
N GLN A 252 -21.36 -6.54 -13.59
CA GLN A 252 -22.01 -7.32 -12.53
C GLN A 252 -23.51 -7.04 -12.40
N SER A 253 -24.06 -6.04 -13.10
CA SER A 253 -25.49 -5.80 -13.14
C SER A 253 -26.13 -6.82 -14.08
N PRO A 254 -27.05 -7.69 -13.60
CA PRO A 254 -27.75 -8.59 -14.50
C PRO A 254 -28.56 -7.76 -15.49
N THR A 255 -28.31 -7.96 -16.77
CA THR A 255 -29.19 -7.49 -17.84
C THR A 255 -30.56 -8.11 -17.62
N THR A 256 -31.50 -7.33 -17.13
CA THR A 256 -32.93 -7.68 -17.07
C THR A 256 -33.53 -7.74 -18.46
#